data_6b8328d3574292e734e49105edaa601b
#
_entry.id   6b8328d3574292e734e49105edaa601b
#
_cell.length_a   1.000
_cell.length_b   1.000
_cell.length_c   1.000
_cell.angle_alpha   90.00
_cell.angle_beta   90.00
_cell.angle_gamma   90.00
#
_symmetry.space_group_name_H-M   'P 1'
#
loop_
_entity.id
_entity.type
_entity.pdbx_description
1 polymer ?
#
loop_
_entity_poly.entity_id
_entity_poly.type
_entity_poly.pdbx_seq_one_letter_code
_entity_poly.pdbx_strand_id
1 'polypeptide(L)'
;MAQWRLEIYDVPGRNVVNTEGFGQATAGDVKKVIEYVVNKGKSFGGKWGYIAGIEKMDPIFDEETKQEFARLHQLCEENGCIAIGFVAGGMAAIKVQAKRHQQASKAEGLVTEYFRTREEALEWMETLGV
;
A
#
# COMPACT_ATOMS: atom_id res chain seq x y z
N MET A 1 10.12 7.88 -19.11
CA MET A 1 9.49 7.35 -17.89
C MET A 1 8.60 8.41 -17.28
N ALA A 2 7.43 8.02 -16.79
CA ALA A 2 6.50 8.94 -16.17
C ALA A 2 7.01 9.37 -14.79
N GLN A 3 6.86 10.64 -14.48
CA GLN A 3 7.21 11.17 -13.17
C GLN A 3 6.26 10.61 -12.10
N TRP A 4 6.80 10.37 -10.91
CA TRP A 4 6.02 9.86 -9.80
C TRP A 4 4.94 10.83 -9.35
N ARG A 5 3.76 10.29 -9.05
CA ARG A 5 2.64 11.04 -8.46
C ARG A 5 1.85 10.10 -7.56
N LEU A 6 1.42 10.59 -6.42
CA LEU A 6 0.55 9.86 -5.51
C LEU A 6 -0.78 10.60 -5.40
N GLU A 7 -1.88 9.91 -5.64
CA GLU A 7 -3.21 10.43 -5.38
C GLU A 7 -3.80 9.79 -4.13
N ILE A 8 -4.57 10.56 -3.40
CA ILE A 8 -5.14 10.16 -2.12
C ILE A 8 -6.65 10.31 -2.21
N TYR A 9 -7.36 9.25 -1.81
CA TYR A 9 -8.83 9.25 -1.86
C TYR A 9 -9.37 9.03 -0.45
N ASP A 10 -10.23 9.93 0.02
CA ASP A 10 -10.84 9.80 1.33
C ASP A 10 -11.89 8.70 1.34
N VAL A 11 -11.98 7.99 2.48
CA VAL A 11 -13.03 7.00 2.73
C VAL A 11 -13.74 7.43 4.01
N PRO A 12 -14.74 8.32 3.90
CA PRO A 12 -15.40 8.88 5.08
C PRO A 12 -16.00 7.82 6.00
N GLY A 13 -15.79 7.97 7.29
CA GLY A 13 -16.34 7.07 8.30
C GLY A 13 -15.64 5.74 8.43
N ARG A 14 -14.52 5.54 7.74
CA ARG A 14 -13.78 4.28 7.79
C ARG A 14 -12.31 4.51 8.08
N ASN A 15 -11.69 3.55 8.74
CA ASN A 15 -10.26 3.61 9.09
C ASN A 15 -9.43 3.00 7.96
N VAL A 16 -9.45 3.63 6.81
CA VAL A 16 -8.76 3.15 5.62
C VAL A 16 -7.94 4.30 5.00
N VAL A 17 -6.65 4.02 4.77
CA VAL A 17 -5.80 4.91 3.96
C VAL A 17 -5.89 4.41 2.53
N ASN A 18 -6.31 5.26 1.61
CA ASN A 18 -6.61 4.85 0.24
C ASN A 18 -5.80 5.72 -0.74
N THR A 19 -4.87 5.09 -1.44
CA THR A 19 -3.95 5.80 -2.33
C THR A 19 -3.86 5.14 -3.71
N GLU A 20 -3.35 5.89 -4.67
CA GLU A 20 -2.99 5.34 -5.98
C GLU A 20 -1.68 5.99 -6.44
N GLY A 21 -0.71 5.14 -6.81
CA GLY A 21 0.57 5.60 -7.32
C GLY A 21 0.60 5.59 -8.84
N PHE A 22 1.34 6.54 -9.42
CA PHE A 22 1.50 6.69 -10.87
C PHE A 22 2.96 6.89 -11.18
N GLY A 23 3.44 6.24 -12.24
CA GLY A 23 4.77 6.49 -12.77
C GLY A 23 5.89 5.78 -12.00
N GLN A 24 7.09 6.32 -12.13
CA GLN A 24 8.32 5.71 -11.60
C GLN A 24 8.67 6.27 -10.21
N ALA A 25 8.51 5.46 -9.18
CA ALA A 25 8.87 5.85 -7.82
C ALA A 25 10.37 5.67 -7.58
N THR A 26 10.96 6.63 -6.87
CA THR A 26 12.32 6.49 -6.33
C THR A 26 12.23 6.13 -4.85
N ALA A 27 13.37 5.78 -4.25
CA ALA A 27 13.41 5.52 -2.81
C ALA A 27 12.93 6.73 -2.00
N GLY A 28 13.31 7.95 -2.43
CA GLY A 28 12.84 9.18 -1.78
C GLY A 28 11.33 9.38 -1.87
N ASP A 29 10.75 9.01 -3.01
CA ASP A 29 9.29 9.07 -3.19
C ASP A 29 8.59 8.11 -2.23
N VAL A 30 9.12 6.89 -2.09
CA VAL A 30 8.53 5.89 -1.20
C VAL A 30 8.62 6.32 0.26
N LYS A 31 9.71 6.98 0.65
CA LYS A 31 9.84 7.53 2.01
C LYS A 31 8.72 8.52 2.32
N LYS A 32 8.34 9.34 1.35
CA LYS A 32 7.21 10.28 1.52
C LYS A 32 5.88 9.54 1.62
N VAL A 33 5.71 8.47 0.85
CA VAL A 33 4.51 7.63 0.94
C VAL A 33 4.40 7.02 2.35
N ILE A 34 5.50 6.49 2.87
CA ILE A 34 5.56 5.92 4.22
C ILE A 34 5.09 6.96 5.24
N GLU A 35 5.68 8.14 5.18
CA GLU A 35 5.36 9.23 6.10
C GLU A 35 3.87 9.55 6.09
N TYR A 36 3.30 9.73 4.90
CA TYR A 36 1.88 10.02 4.77
C TYR A 36 1.00 8.89 5.29
N VAL A 37 1.25 7.67 4.81
CA VAL A 37 0.39 6.51 5.11
C VAL A 37 0.40 6.19 6.60
N VAL A 38 1.58 6.14 7.20
CA VAL A 38 1.73 5.81 8.62
C VAL A 38 1.10 6.89 9.49
N ASN A 39 1.35 8.17 9.20
CA ASN A 39 0.77 9.26 9.98
C ASN A 39 -0.75 9.27 9.87
N LYS A 40 -1.29 9.07 8.68
CA LYS A 40 -2.74 9.00 8.49
C LYS A 40 -3.34 7.81 9.24
N GLY A 41 -2.69 6.64 9.13
CA GLY A 41 -3.13 5.44 9.84
C GLY A 41 -3.16 5.63 11.33
N LYS A 42 -2.11 6.19 11.90
CA LYS A 42 -2.04 6.47 13.34
C LYS A 42 -3.15 7.44 13.79
N SER A 43 -3.56 8.35 12.91
CA SER A 43 -4.59 9.33 13.26
C SER A 43 -5.95 8.69 13.51
N PHE A 44 -6.17 7.46 13.06
CA PHE A 44 -7.44 6.76 13.31
C PHE A 44 -7.59 6.27 14.77
N GLY A 45 -6.48 6.14 15.49
CA GLY A 45 -6.51 5.78 16.90
C GLY A 45 -6.78 4.31 17.19
N GLY A 46 -6.69 3.44 16.20
CA GLY A 46 -6.93 2.00 16.36
C GLY A 46 -6.52 1.24 15.11
N LYS A 47 -7.14 0.10 14.88
CA LYS A 47 -6.89 -0.70 13.67
C LYS A 47 -7.26 0.07 12.42
N TRP A 48 -6.47 -0.12 11.37
CA TRP A 48 -6.74 0.53 10.08
C TRP A 48 -6.28 -0.36 8.93
N GLY A 49 -6.77 -0.05 7.74
CA GLY A 49 -6.39 -0.75 6.53
C GLY A 49 -5.75 0.21 5.54
N TYR A 50 -4.99 -0.34 4.59
CA TYR A 50 -4.32 0.43 3.56
C TYR A 50 -4.67 -0.15 2.20
N ILE A 51 -5.17 0.70 1.30
CA ILE A 51 -5.44 0.33 -0.08
C ILE A 51 -4.42 1.05 -0.95
N ALA A 52 -3.61 0.27 -1.64
CA ALA A 52 -2.55 0.77 -2.51
C ALA A 52 -2.88 0.45 -3.97
N GLY A 53 -3.20 1.47 -4.75
CA GLY A 53 -3.37 1.32 -6.19
C GLY A 53 -2.00 1.29 -6.85
N ILE A 54 -1.67 0.18 -7.49
CA ILE A 54 -0.35 -0.05 -8.08
C ILE A 54 -0.39 -0.29 -9.59
N GLU A 55 -1.58 -0.37 -10.17
CA GLU A 55 -1.74 -0.68 -11.60
C GLU A 55 -1.01 0.29 -12.52
N LYS A 56 -0.97 1.58 -12.15
CA LYS A 56 -0.41 2.64 -12.99
C LYS A 56 1.03 3.00 -12.63
N MET A 57 1.64 2.24 -11.74
CA MET A 57 3.05 2.40 -11.41
C MET A 57 3.93 1.68 -12.41
N ASP A 58 5.11 2.24 -12.66
CA ASP A 58 6.14 1.56 -13.44
C ASP A 58 6.83 0.50 -12.55
N PRO A 59 7.32 -0.59 -13.15
CA PRO A 59 8.06 -1.60 -12.39
C PRO A 59 9.29 -1.02 -11.68
N ILE A 60 9.60 -1.57 -10.51
CA ILE A 60 10.72 -1.13 -9.70
C ILE A 60 11.82 -2.18 -9.77
N PHE A 61 13.02 -1.74 -10.16
CA PHE A 61 14.15 -2.65 -10.33
C PHE A 61 15.30 -2.38 -9.39
N ASP A 62 15.45 -1.14 -8.88
CA ASP A 62 16.56 -0.82 -7.99
C ASP A 62 16.30 -1.31 -6.57
N GLU A 63 17.36 -1.82 -5.94
CA GLU A 63 17.27 -2.45 -4.63
C GLU A 63 16.88 -1.47 -3.53
N GLU A 64 17.37 -0.25 -3.60
CA GLU A 64 17.07 0.77 -2.60
C GLU A 64 15.57 1.06 -2.52
N THR A 65 14.91 1.21 -3.67
CA THR A 65 13.46 1.46 -3.72
C THR A 65 12.67 0.24 -3.23
N LYS A 66 13.11 -0.96 -3.60
CA LYS A 66 12.48 -2.20 -3.12
C LYS A 66 12.53 -2.30 -1.61
N GLN A 67 13.67 -1.95 -1.00
CA GLN A 67 13.83 -1.97 0.45
C GLN A 67 12.91 -0.96 1.13
N GLU A 68 12.69 0.21 0.53
CA GLU A 68 11.76 1.19 1.08
C GLU A 68 10.32 0.69 1.03
N PHE A 69 9.93 -0.05 -0.01
CA PHE A 69 8.60 -0.67 -0.03
C PHE A 69 8.46 -1.74 1.06
N ALA A 70 9.49 -2.54 1.30
CA ALA A 70 9.48 -3.51 2.40
C ALA A 70 9.33 -2.80 3.75
N ARG A 71 10.03 -1.68 3.91
CA ARG A 71 9.95 -0.86 5.12
C ARG A 71 8.54 -0.27 5.31
N LEU A 72 7.88 0.13 4.21
CA LEU A 72 6.50 0.61 4.26
C LEU A 72 5.56 -0.43 4.88
N HIS A 73 5.64 -1.67 4.43
CA HIS A 73 4.79 -2.75 4.95
C HIS A 73 5.06 -3.00 6.44
N GLN A 74 6.32 -3.03 6.83
CA GLN A 74 6.71 -3.25 8.21
C GLN A 74 6.21 -2.12 9.12
N LEU A 75 6.39 -0.87 8.71
CA LEU A 75 5.96 0.28 9.50
C LEU A 75 4.43 0.37 9.59
N CYS A 76 3.73 -0.01 8.54
CA CYS A 76 2.26 -0.10 8.60
C CYS A 76 1.83 -1.07 9.70
N GLU A 77 2.38 -2.29 9.70
CA GLU A 77 2.04 -3.28 10.72
C GLU A 77 2.35 -2.79 12.13
N GLU A 78 3.52 -2.21 12.32
CA GLU A 78 3.96 -1.71 13.63
C GLU A 78 3.05 -0.59 14.16
N ASN A 79 2.32 0.08 13.29
CA ASN A 79 1.48 1.23 13.64
C ASN A 79 -0.02 0.94 13.53
N GLY A 80 -0.40 -0.34 13.56
CA GLY A 80 -1.81 -0.74 13.66
C GLY A 80 -2.50 -1.12 12.36
N CYS A 81 -1.79 -1.16 11.24
CA CYS A 81 -2.36 -1.64 9.99
C CYS A 81 -2.57 -3.15 10.06
N ILE A 82 -3.78 -3.61 9.77
CA ILE A 82 -4.11 -5.04 9.81
C ILE A 82 -4.21 -5.65 8.42
N ALA A 83 -4.34 -4.84 7.39
CA ALA A 83 -4.56 -5.36 6.05
C ALA A 83 -4.11 -4.36 4.98
N ILE A 84 -3.52 -4.87 3.91
CA ILE A 84 -3.21 -4.09 2.71
C ILE A 84 -3.89 -4.73 1.51
N GLY A 85 -4.73 -3.96 0.83
CA GLY A 85 -5.33 -4.37 -0.44
C GLY A 85 -4.59 -3.70 -1.59
N PHE A 86 -4.05 -4.49 -2.51
CA PHE A 86 -3.39 -3.96 -3.71
C PHE A 86 -4.37 -3.94 -4.86
N VAL A 87 -4.64 -2.76 -5.40
CA VAL A 87 -5.48 -2.62 -6.60
C VAL A 87 -4.55 -2.67 -7.81
N ALA A 88 -4.44 -3.85 -8.39
CA ALA A 88 -3.46 -4.15 -9.42
C ALA A 88 -4.05 -4.32 -10.82
N GLY A 89 -5.37 -4.33 -10.96
CA GLY A 89 -6.00 -4.60 -12.23
C GLY A 89 -5.54 -5.95 -12.78
N GLY A 90 -5.01 -5.97 -13.99
CA GLY A 90 -4.48 -7.18 -14.60
C GLY A 90 -2.95 -7.30 -14.56
N MET A 91 -2.26 -6.50 -13.77
CA MET A 91 -0.79 -6.41 -13.81
C MET A 91 -0.13 -7.44 -12.88
N ALA A 92 0.04 -8.65 -13.40
CA ALA A 92 0.62 -9.77 -12.65
C ALA A 92 2.04 -9.51 -12.16
N ALA A 93 2.86 -8.81 -12.95
CA ALA A 93 4.26 -8.53 -12.56
C ALA A 93 4.34 -7.66 -11.30
N ILE A 94 3.51 -6.64 -11.20
CA ILE A 94 3.47 -5.75 -10.04
C ILE A 94 2.95 -6.53 -8.83
N LYS A 95 1.96 -7.38 -9.03
CA LYS A 95 1.40 -8.26 -8.01
C LYS A 95 2.48 -9.12 -7.35
N VAL A 96 3.31 -9.77 -8.17
CA VAL A 96 4.41 -10.60 -7.69
C VAL A 96 5.42 -9.76 -6.91
N GLN A 97 5.76 -8.59 -7.43
CA GLN A 97 6.70 -7.68 -6.77
C GLN A 97 6.20 -7.24 -5.39
N ALA A 98 4.93 -6.91 -5.28
CA ALA A 98 4.34 -6.50 -4.01
C ALA A 98 4.42 -7.63 -2.97
N LYS A 99 4.17 -8.87 -3.38
CA LYS A 99 4.34 -10.04 -2.49
C LYS A 99 5.76 -10.18 -1.97
N ARG A 100 6.74 -9.97 -2.84
CA ARG A 100 8.15 -10.02 -2.45
C ARG A 100 8.50 -8.94 -1.43
N HIS A 101 7.94 -7.75 -1.57
CA HIS A 101 8.18 -6.66 -0.63
C HIS A 101 7.67 -7.02 0.76
N GLN A 102 6.49 -7.61 0.85
CA GLN A 102 5.95 -8.04 2.13
C GLN A 102 6.82 -9.13 2.77
N GLN A 103 7.23 -10.12 2.00
CA GLN A 103 8.10 -11.19 2.50
C GLN A 103 9.42 -10.63 3.02
N ALA A 104 10.01 -9.68 2.29
CA ALA A 104 11.27 -9.06 2.69
C ALA A 104 11.14 -8.26 3.98
N SER A 105 9.97 -7.65 4.23
CA SER A 105 9.73 -6.84 5.42
C SER A 105 9.45 -7.67 6.66
N LYS A 106 9.09 -8.95 6.48
CA LYS A 106 8.70 -9.84 7.58
C LYS A 106 7.45 -9.36 8.33
N ALA A 107 6.55 -8.67 7.63
CA ALA A 107 5.29 -8.18 8.20
C ALA A 107 4.28 -9.33 8.30
N GLU A 108 4.50 -10.25 9.23
CA GLU A 108 3.77 -11.51 9.31
C GLU A 108 2.33 -11.37 9.83
N GLY A 109 2.09 -10.39 10.69
CA GLY A 109 0.74 -10.13 11.21
C GLY A 109 -0.16 -9.38 10.25
N LEU A 110 0.37 -8.96 9.12
CA LEU A 110 -0.33 -8.16 8.14
C LEU A 110 -0.91 -9.05 7.03
N VAL A 111 -2.20 -8.95 6.80
CA VAL A 111 -2.88 -9.70 5.74
C VAL A 111 -2.84 -8.88 4.45
N THR A 112 -2.47 -9.50 3.34
CA THR A 112 -2.46 -8.82 2.04
C THR A 112 -3.32 -9.57 1.03
N GLU A 113 -3.93 -8.82 0.12
CA GLU A 113 -4.73 -9.40 -0.95
C GLU A 113 -4.69 -8.49 -2.17
N TYR A 114 -4.98 -9.04 -3.34
CA TYR A 114 -4.96 -8.33 -4.61
C TYR A 114 -6.36 -8.25 -5.19
N PHE A 115 -6.69 -7.08 -5.75
CA PHE A 115 -8.02 -6.80 -6.29
C PHE A 115 -7.90 -6.13 -7.65
N ARG A 116 -8.93 -6.32 -8.47
CA ARG A 116 -9.02 -5.65 -9.76
C ARG A 116 -9.48 -4.21 -9.60
N THR A 117 -10.37 -3.97 -8.63
CA THR A 117 -10.95 -2.65 -8.42
C THR A 117 -10.81 -2.23 -6.96
N ARG A 118 -10.89 -0.93 -6.75
CA ARG A 118 -10.84 -0.35 -5.41
C ARG A 118 -12.09 -0.72 -4.60
N GLU A 119 -13.23 -0.82 -5.27
CA GLU A 119 -14.48 -1.22 -4.62
C GLU A 119 -14.40 -2.60 -4.01
N GLU A 120 -13.78 -3.55 -4.70
CA GLU A 120 -13.56 -4.90 -4.18
C GLU A 120 -12.67 -4.87 -2.94
N ALA A 121 -11.62 -4.04 -2.96
CA ALA A 121 -10.72 -3.90 -1.82
C ALA A 121 -11.46 -3.29 -0.62
N LEU A 122 -12.29 -2.30 -0.85
CA LEU A 122 -13.08 -1.68 0.22
C LEU A 122 -14.08 -2.66 0.85
N GLU A 123 -14.72 -3.49 0.05
CA GLU A 123 -15.63 -4.52 0.55
C GLU A 123 -14.88 -5.53 1.42
N TRP A 124 -13.70 -5.96 0.98
CA TRP A 124 -12.87 -6.87 1.75
C TRP A 124 -12.46 -6.27 3.09
N MET A 125 -12.04 -5.01 3.09
CA MET A 125 -11.67 -4.28 4.32
C MET A 125 -12.82 -4.23 5.31
N GLU A 126 -14.04 -4.05 4.81
CA GLU A 126 -15.24 -4.03 5.66
C GLU A 126 -15.40 -5.35 6.41
N THR A 127 -15.11 -6.48 5.76
CA THR A 127 -15.20 -7.79 6.41
C THR A 127 -14.17 -7.95 7.53
N LEU A 128 -13.11 -7.14 7.53
CA LEU A 128 -12.05 -7.15 8.52
C LEU A 128 -12.27 -6.11 9.63
N GLY A 129 -13.31 -5.31 9.52
CA GLY A 129 -13.66 -4.31 10.53
C GLY A 129 -13.02 -2.94 10.35
N VAL A 130 -12.52 -2.65 9.17
CA VAL A 130 -11.91 -1.34 8.87
C VAL A 130 -12.51 -0.67 7.65
#